data_7a36b1f41ac1e05502fda9a9f58295a7
#
_entry.id   7a36b1f41ac1e05502fda9a9f58295a7
#
_cell.length_a   1.000
_cell.length_b   1.000
_cell.length_c   1.000
_cell.angle_alpha   90.00
_cell.angle_beta   90.00
_cell.angle_gamma   90.00
#
_symmetry.space_group_name_H-M   'P 1'
#
loop_
_entity.id
_entity.type
_entity.pdbx_description
1 polymer ?
#
loop_
_entity_poly.entity_id
_entity_poly.type
_entity_poly.pdbx_seq_one_letter_code
_entity_poly.pdbx_strand_id
1 'polypeptide(L)'
;MNADHTPLVRVVVLTFDGGQMTIDCIDSLLATDWPAERMEIVLVDNGSLDDVADRVRAGYPQVRLLEPLANLGFAGGCNLGMRLAGDHDFVALVNNDATVEPGWLRPLVAAARPAADIGAVSAKMLFAHRYLGIDVAVPGAATINRNDPRDLGVRVSAVRIDDVRADRRVSFDEDFYGPELPNSEYDEEIARWSRDRGSIRIAVDTEQPLPRVVSLRLSSPEPRTVTLTTDTEQHTLQVGAERTWFHIRLGDEPFDVINNVGSNLYRGGFGGDRGFLERDQGQYQSPAEVFAWCGGAVLLKREYLEQVGLFDEHLFLYYEDTDLSWRGRLQGWRYLYEPTSIVRHLHAASSGVGSPTFRFYTERNRLLVLAKNAPAKVALRAGVGEVRRFVRCMLSAYIGRPLRLQMPERNESAHRRRVLRSYLQLLPAMVRARRAAKPSVDRTALMSWQVTK
;
A
#
# COMPACT_ATOMS: atom_id res chain seq x y z
N MET A 1 -29.22 15.12 12.04
CA MET A 1 -29.73 14.17 11.03
C MET A 1 -30.72 13.23 11.68
N ASN A 2 -31.93 13.07 11.09
CA ASN A 2 -32.93 12.14 11.61
C ASN A 2 -32.38 10.70 11.59
N ALA A 3 -32.58 9.95 12.66
CA ALA A 3 -32.07 8.60 12.84
C ALA A 3 -32.60 7.58 11.79
N ASP A 4 -33.73 7.88 11.14
CA ASP A 4 -34.44 7.00 10.22
C ASP A 4 -34.08 7.20 8.74
N HIS A 5 -33.19 8.15 8.40
CA HIS A 5 -32.86 8.42 7.00
C HIS A 5 -31.58 7.68 6.56
N THR A 6 -31.72 6.76 5.62
CA THR A 6 -30.56 6.11 4.97
C THR A 6 -29.78 7.18 4.18
N PRO A 7 -28.51 7.44 4.49
CA PRO A 7 -27.74 8.48 3.81
C PRO A 7 -27.47 8.14 2.34
N LEU A 8 -27.29 9.17 1.54
CA LEU A 8 -26.82 9.06 0.17
C LEU A 8 -25.29 8.99 0.17
N VAL A 9 -24.76 7.91 -0.38
CA VAL A 9 -23.32 7.66 -0.49
C VAL A 9 -22.88 7.69 -1.95
N ARG A 10 -21.90 8.51 -2.27
CA ARG A 10 -21.21 8.47 -3.56
C ARG A 10 -19.97 7.61 -3.43
N VAL A 11 -19.86 6.56 -4.24
CA VAL A 11 -18.68 5.71 -4.34
C VAL A 11 -17.88 6.14 -5.56
N VAL A 12 -16.65 6.60 -5.37
CA VAL A 12 -15.74 7.02 -6.44
C VAL A 12 -14.69 5.94 -6.64
N VAL A 13 -14.64 5.42 -7.85
CA VAL A 13 -13.62 4.47 -8.32
C VAL A 13 -12.80 5.16 -9.39
N LEU A 14 -11.47 5.10 -9.27
CA LEU A 14 -10.56 5.61 -10.30
C LEU A 14 -9.89 4.44 -11.02
N THR A 15 -9.96 4.41 -12.34
CA THR A 15 -9.25 3.41 -13.15
C THR A 15 -8.25 4.05 -14.11
N PHE A 16 -7.17 3.32 -14.38
CA PHE A 16 -6.19 3.59 -15.42
C PHE A 16 -5.61 2.26 -15.88
N ASP A 17 -6.00 1.80 -17.08
CA ASP A 17 -5.67 0.48 -17.64
C ASP A 17 -5.99 -0.69 -16.67
N GLY A 18 -7.17 -0.61 -16.01
CA GLY A 18 -7.57 -1.53 -14.95
C GLY A 18 -8.27 -2.81 -15.44
N GLY A 19 -8.74 -2.83 -16.70
CA GLY A 19 -9.30 -4.01 -17.34
C GLY A 19 -10.35 -4.75 -16.49
N GLN A 20 -10.17 -6.05 -16.34
CA GLN A 20 -11.09 -6.91 -15.59
C GLN A 20 -11.19 -6.55 -14.10
N MET A 21 -10.10 -6.10 -13.46
CA MET A 21 -10.13 -5.71 -12.04
C MET A 21 -11.14 -4.60 -11.77
N THR A 22 -11.26 -3.63 -12.69
CA THR A 22 -12.25 -2.55 -12.58
C THR A 22 -13.69 -3.09 -12.69
N ILE A 23 -13.91 -4.07 -13.55
CA ILE A 23 -15.22 -4.72 -13.70
C ILE A 23 -15.58 -5.50 -12.42
N ASP A 24 -14.64 -6.29 -11.89
CA ASP A 24 -14.83 -7.06 -10.65
C ASP A 24 -15.12 -6.11 -9.46
N CYS A 25 -14.46 -4.96 -9.41
CA CYS A 25 -14.73 -3.91 -8.43
C CYS A 25 -16.17 -3.39 -8.56
N ILE A 26 -16.61 -3.02 -9.77
CA ILE A 26 -17.97 -2.51 -10.04
C ILE A 26 -19.01 -3.57 -9.67
N ASP A 27 -18.82 -4.83 -10.05
CA ASP A 27 -19.74 -5.92 -9.75
C ASP A 27 -19.90 -6.09 -8.23
N SER A 28 -18.80 -6.04 -7.47
CA SER A 28 -18.84 -6.11 -6.01
C SER A 28 -19.55 -4.91 -5.38
N LEU A 29 -19.37 -3.71 -5.93
CA LEU A 29 -20.07 -2.51 -5.47
C LEU A 29 -21.56 -2.58 -5.73
N LEU A 30 -21.99 -3.10 -6.88
CA LEU A 30 -23.39 -3.29 -7.22
C LEU A 30 -24.08 -4.36 -6.34
N ALA A 31 -23.32 -5.31 -5.80
CA ALA A 31 -23.78 -6.33 -4.86
C ALA A 31 -23.84 -5.83 -3.40
N THR A 32 -23.51 -4.54 -3.14
CA THR A 32 -23.53 -3.97 -1.78
C THR A 32 -24.95 -4.00 -1.17
N ASP A 33 -25.06 -4.47 0.09
CA ASP A 33 -26.31 -4.39 0.89
C ASP A 33 -26.61 -2.94 1.32
N TRP A 34 -27.01 -2.12 0.34
CA TRP A 34 -27.41 -0.74 0.48
C TRP A 34 -28.51 -0.42 -0.53
N PRO A 35 -29.55 0.40 -0.17
CA PRO A 35 -30.58 0.77 -1.15
C PRO A 35 -29.95 1.41 -2.40
N ALA A 36 -30.25 0.86 -3.59
CA ALA A 36 -29.63 1.26 -4.84
C ALA A 36 -29.82 2.76 -5.16
N GLU A 37 -30.98 3.30 -4.79
CA GLU A 37 -31.31 4.74 -4.95
C GLU A 37 -30.56 5.64 -3.95
N ARG A 38 -29.85 5.05 -2.99
CA ARG A 38 -29.07 5.76 -1.96
C ARG A 38 -27.56 5.53 -2.13
N MET A 39 -27.13 4.94 -3.26
CA MET A 39 -25.73 4.74 -3.60
C MET A 39 -25.47 5.12 -5.07
N GLU A 40 -24.65 6.14 -5.29
CA GLU A 40 -24.20 6.56 -6.62
C GLU A 40 -22.78 6.03 -6.85
N ILE A 41 -22.58 5.20 -7.88
CA ILE A 41 -21.25 4.74 -8.28
C ILE A 41 -20.75 5.62 -9.41
N VAL A 42 -19.57 6.22 -9.19
CA VAL A 42 -18.87 7.08 -10.16
C VAL A 42 -17.55 6.43 -10.53
N LEU A 43 -17.43 5.97 -11.76
CA LEU A 43 -16.14 5.53 -12.31
C LEU A 43 -15.48 6.70 -13.03
N VAL A 44 -14.25 7.00 -12.65
CA VAL A 44 -13.39 7.95 -13.39
C VAL A 44 -12.36 7.13 -14.17
N ASP A 45 -12.53 7.09 -15.48
CA ASP A 45 -11.52 6.52 -16.38
C ASP A 45 -10.47 7.58 -16.69
N ASN A 46 -9.32 7.46 -16.07
CA ASN A 46 -8.25 8.46 -16.06
C ASN A 46 -7.37 8.44 -17.32
N GLY A 47 -7.96 8.13 -18.46
CA GLY A 47 -7.30 8.05 -19.76
C GLY A 47 -6.71 6.67 -20.04
N SER A 48 -7.44 5.61 -19.74
CA SER A 48 -7.08 4.23 -20.08
C SER A 48 -6.95 4.01 -21.59
N LEU A 49 -6.11 3.08 -21.96
CA LEU A 49 -5.95 2.62 -23.34
C LEU A 49 -6.62 1.25 -23.58
N ASP A 50 -7.11 0.61 -22.52
CA ASP A 50 -7.87 -0.63 -22.59
C ASP A 50 -9.36 -0.38 -22.90
N ASP A 51 -10.16 -1.44 -22.94
CA ASP A 51 -11.58 -1.41 -23.29
C ASP A 51 -12.53 -1.16 -22.10
N VAL A 52 -12.01 -0.82 -20.92
CA VAL A 52 -12.80 -0.76 -19.67
C VAL A 52 -13.94 0.27 -19.76
N ALA A 53 -13.69 1.45 -20.32
CA ALA A 53 -14.70 2.49 -20.46
C ALA A 53 -15.86 2.05 -21.38
N ASP A 54 -15.55 1.39 -22.50
CA ASP A 54 -16.55 0.87 -23.45
C ASP A 54 -17.37 -0.26 -22.82
N ARG A 55 -16.74 -1.16 -22.08
CA ARG A 55 -17.42 -2.22 -21.34
C ARG A 55 -18.39 -1.66 -20.29
N VAL A 56 -17.95 -0.65 -19.55
CA VAL A 56 -18.80 0.00 -18.53
C VAL A 56 -19.97 0.73 -19.18
N ARG A 57 -19.73 1.48 -20.26
CA ARG A 57 -20.78 2.19 -21.00
C ARG A 57 -21.85 1.24 -21.56
N ALA A 58 -21.43 0.07 -22.04
CA ALA A 58 -22.35 -0.92 -22.63
C ALA A 58 -23.07 -1.77 -21.58
N GLY A 59 -22.41 -2.16 -20.49
CA GLY A 59 -22.92 -3.15 -19.54
C GLY A 59 -23.45 -2.60 -18.21
N TYR A 60 -23.09 -1.35 -17.84
CA TYR A 60 -23.35 -0.79 -16.52
C TYR A 60 -24.03 0.59 -16.56
N PRO A 61 -25.26 0.72 -17.09
CA PRO A 61 -25.94 2.00 -17.25
C PRO A 61 -26.21 2.74 -15.92
N GLN A 62 -26.16 2.05 -14.80
CA GLN A 62 -26.31 2.61 -13.44
C GLN A 62 -25.00 3.22 -12.89
N VAL A 63 -23.87 3.00 -13.56
CA VAL A 63 -22.57 3.58 -13.19
C VAL A 63 -22.33 4.87 -13.95
N ARG A 64 -22.06 5.94 -13.24
CA ARG A 64 -21.71 7.21 -13.85
C ARG A 64 -20.27 7.23 -14.28
N LEU A 65 -20.02 7.19 -15.60
CA LEU A 65 -18.67 7.23 -16.18
C LEU A 65 -18.23 8.69 -16.43
N LEU A 66 -17.00 9.00 -15.99
CA LEU A 66 -16.30 10.25 -16.27
C LEU A 66 -14.98 9.96 -16.98
N GLU A 67 -14.73 10.68 -18.06
CA GLU A 67 -13.53 10.50 -18.92
C GLU A 67 -12.82 11.86 -19.11
N PRO A 68 -11.84 12.19 -18.26
CA PRO A 68 -11.03 13.39 -18.47
C PRO A 68 -10.14 13.26 -19.70
N LEU A 69 -9.81 14.38 -20.34
CA LEU A 69 -9.00 14.42 -21.56
C LEU A 69 -7.53 13.96 -21.37
N ALA A 70 -7.07 13.83 -20.14
CA ALA A 70 -5.70 13.43 -19.82
C ALA A 70 -5.66 12.75 -18.44
N ASN A 71 -4.62 11.97 -18.21
CA ASN A 71 -4.35 11.37 -16.90
C ASN A 71 -4.06 12.45 -15.86
N LEU A 72 -4.97 12.61 -14.90
CA LEU A 72 -4.90 13.58 -13.81
C LEU A 72 -4.12 13.07 -12.57
N GLY A 73 -3.59 11.84 -12.64
CA GLY A 73 -3.07 11.13 -11.48
C GLY A 73 -4.19 10.68 -10.53
N PHE A 74 -3.83 10.01 -9.45
CA PHE A 74 -4.79 9.52 -8.47
C PHE A 74 -5.53 10.70 -7.78
N ALA A 75 -4.78 11.71 -7.34
CA ALA A 75 -5.35 12.86 -6.65
C ALA A 75 -6.36 13.63 -7.51
N GLY A 76 -5.99 13.96 -8.76
CA GLY A 76 -6.87 14.72 -9.67
C GLY A 76 -8.07 13.93 -10.14
N GLY A 77 -7.87 12.63 -10.45
CA GLY A 77 -8.95 11.74 -10.89
C GLY A 77 -10.00 11.51 -9.80
N CYS A 78 -9.58 11.18 -8.58
CA CYS A 78 -10.51 11.08 -7.44
C CYS A 78 -11.22 12.41 -7.15
N ASN A 79 -10.51 13.54 -7.24
CA ASN A 79 -11.11 14.86 -7.08
C ASN A 79 -12.23 15.13 -8.12
N LEU A 80 -12.06 14.68 -9.36
CA LEU A 80 -13.07 14.82 -10.39
C LEU A 80 -14.38 14.12 -10.00
N GLY A 81 -14.29 12.89 -9.50
CA GLY A 81 -15.44 12.14 -8.99
C GLY A 81 -16.07 12.77 -7.75
N MET A 82 -15.26 13.24 -6.81
CA MET A 82 -15.72 13.87 -5.56
C MET A 82 -16.39 15.23 -5.79
N ARG A 83 -15.97 16.00 -6.81
CA ARG A 83 -16.50 17.35 -7.13
C ARG A 83 -17.86 17.35 -7.82
N LEU A 84 -18.35 16.21 -8.28
CA LEU A 84 -19.66 16.16 -8.93
C LEU A 84 -20.73 16.77 -8.02
N ALA A 85 -21.58 17.61 -8.60
CA ALA A 85 -22.73 18.16 -7.90
C ALA A 85 -23.67 17.05 -7.43
N GLY A 86 -24.26 17.20 -6.24
CA GLY A 86 -25.24 16.28 -5.67
C GLY A 86 -25.29 16.39 -4.15
N ASP A 87 -26.40 15.93 -3.59
CA ASP A 87 -26.69 16.00 -2.13
C ASP A 87 -26.26 14.73 -1.40
N HIS A 88 -25.05 14.23 -1.66
CA HIS A 88 -24.50 13.08 -0.94
C HIS A 88 -24.08 13.48 0.48
N ASP A 89 -24.37 12.60 1.43
CA ASP A 89 -23.95 12.75 2.83
C ASP A 89 -22.50 12.30 3.04
N PHE A 90 -22.07 11.30 2.24
CA PHE A 90 -20.74 10.69 2.29
C PHE A 90 -20.18 10.48 0.91
N VAL A 91 -18.87 10.49 0.83
CA VAL A 91 -18.10 9.98 -0.31
C VAL A 91 -17.29 8.76 0.14
N ALA A 92 -17.43 7.65 -0.54
CA ALA A 92 -16.53 6.51 -0.39
C ALA A 92 -15.51 6.52 -1.52
N LEU A 93 -14.24 6.27 -1.21
CA LEU A 93 -13.21 5.95 -2.19
C LEU A 93 -12.96 4.46 -2.15
N VAL A 94 -12.92 3.81 -3.32
CA VAL A 94 -12.56 2.40 -3.47
C VAL A 94 -11.63 2.27 -4.66
N ASN A 95 -10.50 1.62 -4.48
CA ASN A 95 -9.57 1.36 -5.59
C ASN A 95 -10.20 0.39 -6.60
N ASN A 96 -9.86 0.56 -7.88
CA ASN A 96 -10.36 -0.31 -8.96
C ASN A 96 -9.82 -1.75 -8.91
N ASP A 97 -8.78 -2.02 -8.13
CA ASP A 97 -8.21 -3.34 -7.87
C ASP A 97 -8.65 -3.91 -6.49
N ALA A 98 -9.77 -3.38 -5.97
CA ALA A 98 -10.39 -3.85 -4.73
C ALA A 98 -11.82 -4.33 -4.97
N THR A 99 -12.22 -5.37 -4.24
CA THR A 99 -13.60 -5.86 -4.17
C THR A 99 -14.13 -5.72 -2.75
N VAL A 100 -15.41 -5.40 -2.61
CA VAL A 100 -16.05 -5.18 -1.32
C VAL A 100 -16.95 -6.37 -0.95
N GLU A 101 -17.00 -6.72 0.34
CA GLU A 101 -18.01 -7.66 0.85
C GLU A 101 -19.39 -6.97 0.82
N PRO A 102 -20.50 -7.69 0.61
CA PRO A 102 -21.83 -7.07 0.49
C PRO A 102 -22.21 -6.14 1.66
N GLY A 103 -21.77 -6.47 2.87
CA GLY A 103 -22.06 -5.69 4.09
C GLY A 103 -21.08 -4.57 4.42
N TRP A 104 -20.10 -4.26 3.59
CA TRP A 104 -18.97 -3.37 3.90
C TRP A 104 -19.36 -1.93 4.27
N LEU A 105 -20.39 -1.37 3.65
CA LEU A 105 -20.72 0.05 3.75
C LEU A 105 -21.45 0.40 5.04
N ARG A 106 -22.34 -0.50 5.51
CA ARG A 106 -23.21 -0.27 6.67
C ARG A 106 -22.42 0.04 7.95
N PRO A 107 -21.38 -0.72 8.33
CA PRO A 107 -20.61 -0.41 9.54
C PRO A 107 -19.79 0.89 9.41
N LEU A 108 -19.29 1.24 8.22
CA LEU A 108 -18.60 2.52 8.01
C LEU A 108 -19.53 3.71 8.29
N VAL A 109 -20.75 3.67 7.73
CA VAL A 109 -21.75 4.72 7.96
C VAL A 109 -22.17 4.77 9.43
N ALA A 110 -22.37 3.61 10.07
CA ALA A 110 -22.71 3.54 11.49
C ALA A 110 -21.60 4.15 12.38
N ALA A 111 -20.33 3.90 12.08
CA ALA A 111 -19.21 4.45 12.82
C ALA A 111 -18.99 5.97 12.58
N ALA A 112 -19.35 6.47 11.38
CA ALA A 112 -19.18 7.89 11.03
C ALA A 112 -20.23 8.81 11.67
N ARG A 113 -21.43 8.29 11.96
CA ARG A 113 -22.59 9.09 12.40
C ARG A 113 -22.51 9.68 13.81
N PRO A 114 -22.06 8.95 14.86
CA PRO A 114 -22.27 9.33 16.25
C PRO A 114 -21.58 10.64 16.65
N ALA A 115 -20.46 11.00 16.04
CA ALA A 115 -19.70 12.18 16.44
C ALA A 115 -19.46 13.11 15.24
N ALA A 116 -19.66 14.41 15.46
CA ALA A 116 -19.51 15.42 14.42
C ALA A 116 -18.05 15.58 13.94
N ASP A 117 -17.09 15.26 14.78
CA ASP A 117 -15.64 15.38 14.55
C ASP A 117 -15.01 14.16 13.85
N ILE A 118 -15.79 13.10 13.59
CA ILE A 118 -15.32 11.97 12.77
C ILE A 118 -15.45 12.36 11.30
N GLY A 119 -14.29 12.54 10.63
CA GLY A 119 -14.21 12.94 9.22
C GLY A 119 -14.10 11.77 8.26
N ALA A 120 -13.54 10.64 8.70
CA ALA A 120 -13.35 9.45 7.88
C ALA A 120 -13.41 8.15 8.68
N VAL A 121 -13.83 7.08 8.02
CA VAL A 121 -13.79 5.71 8.56
C VAL A 121 -13.18 4.78 7.52
N SER A 122 -12.07 4.12 7.89
CA SER A 122 -11.37 3.14 7.05
C SER A 122 -11.96 1.75 7.23
N ALA A 123 -12.12 1.01 6.14
CA ALA A 123 -12.43 -0.41 6.15
C ALA A 123 -11.22 -1.25 6.59
N LYS A 124 -11.47 -2.51 6.97
CA LYS A 124 -10.46 -3.55 7.06
C LYS A 124 -10.13 -4.03 5.66
N MET A 125 -8.95 -3.68 5.19
CA MET A 125 -8.46 -4.13 3.90
C MET A 125 -7.61 -5.38 4.09
N LEU A 126 -7.99 -6.45 3.42
CA LEU A 126 -7.26 -7.71 3.32
C LEU A 126 -6.64 -7.82 1.92
N PHE A 127 -5.59 -8.60 1.76
CA PHE A 127 -5.18 -8.99 0.41
C PHE A 127 -6.28 -9.80 -0.27
N ALA A 128 -6.38 -9.70 -1.59
CA ALA A 128 -7.44 -10.32 -2.37
C ALA A 128 -7.49 -11.85 -2.22
N HIS A 129 -6.32 -12.49 -2.15
CA HIS A 129 -6.20 -13.92 -1.96
C HIS A 129 -6.12 -14.29 -0.48
N ARG A 130 -6.56 -15.50 -0.15
CA ARG A 130 -6.18 -16.18 1.08
C ARG A 130 -4.88 -16.94 0.86
N TYR A 131 -4.19 -17.34 1.93
CA TYR A 131 -2.84 -17.89 1.85
C TYR A 131 -2.71 -19.15 2.71
N LEU A 132 -1.90 -20.09 2.21
CA LEU A 132 -1.26 -21.11 3.05
C LEU A 132 0.17 -20.67 3.35
N GLY A 133 0.67 -20.94 4.56
CA GLY A 133 1.95 -20.44 5.05
C GLY A 133 3.00 -21.53 5.23
N ILE A 134 4.27 -21.14 5.05
CA ILE A 134 5.44 -21.91 5.45
C ILE A 134 6.32 -20.95 6.25
N ASP A 135 6.44 -21.21 7.55
CA ASP A 135 7.36 -20.46 8.39
C ASP A 135 8.77 -21.05 8.24
N VAL A 136 9.73 -20.16 8.08
CA VAL A 136 11.15 -20.49 7.89
C VAL A 136 11.93 -19.94 9.08
N ALA A 137 12.61 -20.80 9.82
CA ALA A 137 13.50 -20.41 10.92
C ALA A 137 14.94 -20.84 10.60
N VAL A 138 15.87 -19.87 10.69
CA VAL A 138 17.30 -20.07 10.39
C VAL A 138 18.11 -19.46 11.55
N PRO A 139 18.23 -20.14 12.69
CA PRO A 139 18.99 -19.64 13.82
C PRO A 139 20.43 -19.29 13.43
N GLY A 140 20.88 -18.09 13.81
CA GLY A 140 22.24 -17.65 13.56
C GLY A 140 22.47 -17.08 12.15
N ALA A 141 21.45 -16.47 11.53
CA ALA A 141 21.67 -15.62 10.36
C ALA A 141 22.76 -14.60 10.68
N ALA A 142 23.71 -14.43 9.77
CA ALA A 142 24.89 -13.60 9.99
C ALA A 142 25.36 -12.93 8.70
N THR A 143 26.15 -11.89 8.84
CA THR A 143 26.84 -11.24 7.72
C THR A 143 27.87 -12.20 7.12
N ILE A 144 27.62 -12.70 5.92
CA ILE A 144 28.47 -13.68 5.24
C ILE A 144 29.66 -13.00 4.53
N ASN A 145 29.48 -11.75 4.12
CA ASN A 145 30.48 -11.01 3.33
C ASN A 145 30.63 -9.58 3.86
N ARG A 146 31.89 -9.12 4.02
CA ARG A 146 32.19 -7.72 4.42
C ARG A 146 31.61 -6.65 3.46
N ASN A 147 31.31 -7.02 2.23
CA ASN A 147 30.73 -6.13 1.23
C ASN A 147 29.18 -6.15 1.25
N ASP A 148 28.56 -7.08 1.95
CA ASP A 148 27.12 -7.18 2.16
C ASP A 148 26.83 -7.13 3.67
N PRO A 149 26.31 -6.01 4.18
CA PRO A 149 26.09 -5.83 5.61
C PRO A 149 24.82 -6.54 6.12
N ARG A 150 24.10 -7.29 5.27
CA ARG A 150 22.89 -8.00 5.67
C ARG A 150 23.21 -9.26 6.46
N ASP A 151 22.40 -9.55 7.48
CA ASP A 151 22.41 -10.84 8.13
C ASP A 151 21.58 -11.82 7.31
N LEU A 152 22.24 -12.73 6.62
CA LEU A 152 21.64 -13.64 5.67
C LEU A 152 21.40 -15.00 6.31
N GLY A 153 20.16 -15.50 6.20
CA GLY A 153 19.76 -16.83 6.61
C GLY A 153 19.93 -17.86 5.49
N VAL A 154 18.81 -18.22 4.85
CA VAL A 154 18.78 -19.15 3.71
C VAL A 154 18.30 -18.42 2.45
N ARG A 155 18.85 -18.81 1.31
CA ARG A 155 18.40 -18.33 0.01
C ARG A 155 17.32 -19.23 -0.54
N VAL A 156 16.15 -18.67 -0.81
CA VAL A 156 15.09 -19.31 -1.59
C VAL A 156 15.29 -18.89 -3.03
N SER A 157 15.68 -19.82 -3.91
CA SER A 157 16.00 -19.52 -5.32
C SER A 157 14.89 -19.91 -6.29
N ALA A 158 13.97 -20.79 -5.90
CA ALA A 158 12.79 -21.17 -6.67
C ALA A 158 11.72 -21.78 -5.77
N VAL A 159 10.46 -21.68 -6.20
CA VAL A 159 9.30 -22.32 -5.55
C VAL A 159 8.45 -23.03 -6.60
N ARG A 160 8.02 -24.25 -6.29
CA ARG A 160 7.02 -25.00 -7.08
C ARG A 160 5.85 -25.40 -6.20
N ILE A 161 4.67 -25.38 -6.76
CA ILE A 161 3.41 -25.85 -6.15
C ILE A 161 2.94 -27.02 -6.99
N ASP A 162 2.81 -28.19 -6.37
CA ASP A 162 2.44 -29.45 -7.08
C ASP A 162 3.27 -29.61 -8.39
N ASP A 163 4.60 -29.42 -8.29
CA ASP A 163 5.60 -29.48 -9.36
C ASP A 163 5.50 -28.40 -10.45
N VAL A 164 4.59 -27.42 -10.33
CA VAL A 164 4.46 -26.30 -11.27
C VAL A 164 5.13 -25.07 -10.70
N ARG A 165 5.84 -24.30 -11.54
CA ARG A 165 6.45 -23.02 -11.18
C ARG A 165 5.39 -22.03 -10.65
N ALA A 166 5.67 -21.39 -9.53
CA ALA A 166 4.66 -20.69 -8.75
C ALA A 166 4.93 -19.21 -8.45
N ASP A 167 5.82 -18.55 -9.18
CA ASP A 167 6.33 -17.20 -8.88
C ASP A 167 5.23 -16.17 -8.60
N ARG A 168 4.13 -16.19 -9.37
CA ARG A 168 3.02 -15.24 -9.21
C ARG A 168 2.09 -15.54 -8.03
N ARG A 169 2.17 -16.74 -7.47
CA ARG A 169 1.35 -17.20 -6.33
C ARG A 169 2.10 -17.11 -5.00
N VAL A 170 3.37 -16.69 -5.03
CA VAL A 170 4.26 -16.70 -3.86
C VAL A 170 4.52 -15.28 -3.40
N SER A 171 4.32 -15.03 -2.13
CA SER A 171 4.74 -13.80 -1.47
C SER A 171 5.57 -14.12 -0.23
N PHE A 172 6.31 -13.14 0.23
CA PHE A 172 7.22 -13.25 1.36
C PHE A 172 6.92 -12.11 2.33
N ASP A 173 7.06 -12.34 3.62
CA ASP A 173 6.90 -11.30 4.62
C ASP A 173 8.12 -10.34 4.67
N GLU A 174 8.11 -9.40 5.61
CA GLU A 174 9.17 -8.38 5.76
C GLU A 174 10.47 -8.95 6.36
N ASP A 175 10.48 -10.18 6.83
CA ASP A 175 11.67 -10.88 7.30
C ASP A 175 12.46 -11.55 6.16
N PHE A 176 11.99 -11.41 4.92
CA PHE A 176 12.79 -11.66 3.73
C PHE A 176 13.32 -10.34 3.14
N TYR A 177 14.53 -10.36 2.64
CA TYR A 177 15.08 -9.25 1.86
C TYR A 177 14.37 -9.14 0.50
N GLY A 178 14.46 -7.98 -0.14
CA GLY A 178 13.91 -7.78 -1.48
C GLY A 178 14.47 -8.78 -2.51
N PRO A 179 13.78 -8.98 -3.63
CA PRO A 179 14.22 -9.90 -4.67
C PRO A 179 15.60 -9.47 -5.20
N GLU A 180 16.45 -10.44 -5.43
CA GLU A 180 17.74 -10.23 -6.08
C GLU A 180 17.59 -10.39 -7.60
N LEU A 181 18.33 -9.57 -8.35
CA LEU A 181 18.43 -9.78 -9.78
C LEU A 181 19.00 -11.18 -10.03
N PRO A 182 18.43 -11.93 -10.98
CA PRO A 182 18.97 -13.22 -11.35
C PRO A 182 20.44 -13.04 -11.79
N ASN A 183 21.36 -13.62 -11.02
CA ASN A 183 22.79 -13.61 -11.34
C ASN A 183 23.26 -14.91 -12.00
N SER A 184 22.33 -15.82 -12.29
CA SER A 184 22.54 -17.05 -13.04
C SER A 184 21.22 -17.47 -13.72
N GLU A 185 21.34 -18.31 -14.76
CA GLU A 185 20.20 -18.94 -15.45
C GLU A 185 19.32 -19.83 -14.55
N TYR A 186 19.79 -20.11 -13.32
CA TYR A 186 19.09 -20.95 -12.34
C TYR A 186 18.29 -20.15 -11.32
N ASP A 187 18.38 -18.81 -11.31
CA ASP A 187 17.63 -17.97 -10.40
C ASP A 187 16.31 -17.57 -11.02
N GLU A 188 15.24 -17.82 -10.32
CA GLU A 188 13.90 -17.32 -10.66
C GLU A 188 13.71 -15.91 -10.10
N GLU A 189 12.75 -15.15 -10.63
CA GLU A 189 12.46 -13.76 -10.25
C GLU A 189 12.17 -13.57 -8.75
N ILE A 190 11.72 -14.63 -8.07
CA ILE A 190 11.44 -14.64 -6.65
C ILE A 190 12.66 -14.83 -5.76
N ALA A 191 13.85 -15.08 -6.32
CA ALA A 191 15.05 -15.38 -5.54
C ALA A 191 15.35 -14.29 -4.51
N ARG A 192 15.39 -14.68 -3.21
CA ARG A 192 15.68 -13.78 -2.10
C ARG A 192 16.24 -14.50 -0.88
N TRP A 193 16.82 -13.73 0.03
CA TRP A 193 17.37 -14.20 1.28
C TRP A 193 16.40 -14.01 2.42
N SER A 194 16.27 -15.01 3.30
CA SER A 194 15.66 -14.84 4.61
C SER A 194 16.61 -14.12 5.57
N ARG A 195 16.05 -13.58 6.64
CA ARG A 195 16.76 -13.27 7.88
C ARG A 195 16.90 -14.55 8.72
N ASP A 196 16.94 -14.42 10.02
CA ASP A 196 16.92 -15.54 10.97
C ASP A 196 15.56 -16.27 11.04
N ARG A 197 14.54 -15.64 10.50
CA ARG A 197 13.18 -16.18 10.32
C ARG A 197 12.51 -15.50 9.15
N GLY A 198 11.33 -16.00 8.76
CA GLY A 198 10.43 -15.38 7.78
C GLY A 198 9.28 -16.31 7.42
N SER A 199 8.30 -15.82 6.70
CA SER A 199 7.16 -16.60 6.22
C SER A 199 7.03 -16.51 4.71
N ILE A 200 6.89 -17.66 4.07
CA ILE A 200 6.55 -17.81 2.65
C ILE A 200 5.05 -18.07 2.58
N ARG A 201 4.34 -17.32 1.76
CA ARG A 201 2.90 -17.39 1.61
C ARG A 201 2.52 -17.79 0.21
N ILE A 202 1.64 -18.77 0.10
CA ILE A 202 1.15 -19.33 -1.14
C ILE A 202 -0.30 -18.87 -1.31
N ALA A 203 -0.55 -18.01 -2.30
CA ALA A 203 -1.89 -17.56 -2.62
C ALA A 203 -2.75 -18.75 -3.12
N VAL A 204 -3.92 -18.88 -2.55
CA VAL A 204 -4.88 -19.95 -2.90
C VAL A 204 -6.22 -19.33 -3.31
N ASP A 205 -6.87 -20.03 -4.23
CA ASP A 205 -8.26 -19.84 -4.58
C ASP A 205 -9.06 -20.87 -3.78
N THR A 206 -9.91 -20.39 -2.89
CA THR A 206 -10.71 -21.28 -2.01
C THR A 206 -11.86 -21.99 -2.74
N GLU A 207 -12.16 -21.61 -3.97
CA GLU A 207 -13.14 -22.31 -4.82
C GLU A 207 -12.49 -23.49 -5.57
N GLN A 208 -11.16 -23.60 -5.55
CA GLN A 208 -10.41 -24.68 -6.17
C GLN A 208 -9.79 -25.59 -5.12
N PRO A 209 -9.45 -26.86 -5.48
CA PRO A 209 -8.70 -27.74 -4.59
C PRO A 209 -7.41 -27.09 -4.10
N LEU A 210 -7.20 -27.12 -2.79
CA LEU A 210 -5.99 -26.54 -2.21
C LEU A 210 -4.75 -27.31 -2.65
N PRO A 211 -3.61 -26.62 -2.90
CA PRO A 211 -2.34 -27.27 -3.21
C PRO A 211 -1.84 -28.06 -2.00
N ARG A 212 -1.23 -29.22 -2.24
CA ARG A 212 -0.83 -30.14 -1.18
C ARG A 212 0.66 -30.10 -0.86
N VAL A 213 1.48 -29.85 -1.85
CA VAL A 213 2.95 -29.88 -1.70
C VAL A 213 3.59 -28.64 -2.28
N VAL A 214 4.49 -28.05 -1.51
CA VAL A 214 5.40 -27.01 -2.02
C VAL A 214 6.83 -27.53 -2.01
N SER A 215 7.52 -27.29 -3.11
CA SER A 215 8.94 -27.57 -3.25
C SER A 215 9.71 -26.24 -3.23
N LEU A 216 10.63 -26.10 -2.29
CA LEU A 216 11.50 -24.95 -2.13
C LEU A 216 12.92 -25.32 -2.55
N ARG A 217 13.55 -24.54 -3.42
CA ARG A 217 14.97 -24.71 -3.75
C ARG A 217 15.80 -23.80 -2.87
N LEU A 218 16.48 -24.40 -1.90
CA LEU A 218 17.22 -23.69 -0.86
C LEU A 218 18.72 -23.86 -1.03
N SER A 219 19.48 -22.83 -0.60
CA SER A 219 20.93 -22.88 -0.48
C SER A 219 21.43 -21.90 0.59
N SER A 220 22.63 -22.16 1.15
CA SER A 220 23.34 -21.23 2.02
C SER A 220 24.85 -21.39 1.80
N PRO A 221 25.64 -20.32 1.69
CA PRO A 221 27.10 -20.40 1.53
C PRO A 221 27.81 -21.19 2.62
N GLU A 222 27.26 -21.13 3.84
CA GLU A 222 27.70 -21.92 4.97
C GLU A 222 26.60 -22.90 5.39
N PRO A 223 26.94 -24.12 5.85
CA PRO A 223 25.95 -25.07 6.33
C PRO A 223 25.10 -24.47 7.45
N ARG A 224 23.78 -24.52 7.29
CA ARG A 224 22.81 -23.98 8.28
C ARG A 224 21.71 -24.99 8.56
N THR A 225 21.26 -24.99 9.80
CA THR A 225 20.03 -25.69 10.18
C THR A 225 18.85 -24.79 9.85
N VAL A 226 17.95 -25.27 9.02
CA VAL A 226 16.73 -24.59 8.62
C VAL A 226 15.54 -25.39 9.08
N THR A 227 14.63 -24.76 9.80
CA THR A 227 13.34 -25.36 10.17
C THR A 227 12.24 -24.77 9.31
N LEU A 228 11.52 -25.61 8.60
CA LEU A 228 10.32 -25.28 7.84
C LEU A 228 9.12 -25.80 8.62
N THR A 229 8.12 -24.94 8.86
CA THR A 229 6.92 -25.29 9.62
C THR A 229 5.68 -24.88 8.83
N THR A 230 4.72 -25.79 8.71
CA THR A 230 3.35 -25.52 8.25
C THR A 230 2.36 -25.84 9.37
N ASP A 231 1.07 -25.65 9.13
CA ASP A 231 0.03 -26.02 10.12
C ASP A 231 -0.02 -27.53 10.40
N THR A 232 0.55 -28.38 9.50
CA THR A 232 0.44 -29.84 9.57
C THR A 232 1.76 -30.55 9.89
N GLU A 233 2.91 -29.96 9.56
CA GLU A 233 4.19 -30.62 9.74
C GLU A 233 5.36 -29.63 9.98
N GLN A 234 6.45 -30.17 10.52
CA GLN A 234 7.70 -29.45 10.75
C GLN A 234 8.89 -30.29 10.28
N HIS A 235 9.77 -29.70 9.51
CA HIS A 235 11.00 -30.33 9.04
C HIS A 235 12.21 -29.51 9.46
N THR A 236 13.22 -30.20 9.99
CA THR A 236 14.54 -29.60 10.26
C THR A 236 15.54 -30.14 9.25
N LEU A 237 16.14 -29.25 8.48
CA LEU A 237 16.95 -29.54 7.32
C LEU A 237 18.38 -29.01 7.51
N GLN A 238 19.36 -29.68 6.90
CA GLN A 238 20.72 -29.13 6.75
C GLN A 238 20.83 -28.57 5.34
N VAL A 239 21.03 -27.25 5.22
CA VAL A 239 21.12 -26.54 3.93
C VAL A 239 22.54 -26.04 3.76
N GLY A 240 23.22 -26.50 2.69
CA GLY A 240 24.57 -26.09 2.32
C GLY A 240 24.59 -25.19 1.08
N ALA A 241 25.78 -25.10 0.47
CA ALA A 241 26.01 -24.25 -0.71
C ALA A 241 25.32 -24.79 -1.97
N GLU A 242 25.06 -26.09 -2.05
CA GLU A 242 24.34 -26.70 -3.15
C GLU A 242 22.86 -26.31 -3.12
N ARG A 243 22.29 -25.97 -4.27
CA ARG A 243 20.88 -25.63 -4.44
C ARG A 243 20.03 -26.89 -4.46
N THR A 244 19.46 -27.26 -3.33
CA THR A 244 18.72 -28.51 -3.14
C THR A 244 17.23 -28.25 -3.03
N TRP A 245 16.42 -29.13 -3.63
CA TRP A 245 14.96 -29.10 -3.50
C TRP A 245 14.53 -29.81 -2.22
N PHE A 246 13.68 -29.13 -1.46
CA PHE A 246 13.01 -29.65 -0.27
C PHE A 246 11.50 -29.58 -0.48
N HIS A 247 10.81 -30.65 -0.12
CA HIS A 247 9.37 -30.77 -0.26
C HIS A 247 8.71 -30.70 1.11
N ILE A 248 7.64 -29.92 1.21
CA ILE A 248 6.85 -29.80 2.45
C ILE A 248 5.36 -29.79 2.10
N ARG A 249 4.55 -30.47 2.91
CA ARG A 249 3.10 -30.45 2.76
C ARG A 249 2.56 -29.15 3.32
N LEU A 250 1.62 -28.56 2.60
CA LEU A 250 0.88 -27.39 3.07
C LEU A 250 -0.24 -27.83 4.01
N GLY A 251 -0.64 -26.94 4.90
CA GLY A 251 -1.85 -27.09 5.71
C GLY A 251 -3.12 -26.97 4.89
N ASP A 252 -4.25 -27.25 5.54
CA ASP A 252 -5.58 -27.23 4.91
C ASP A 252 -6.39 -25.98 5.31
N GLU A 253 -5.84 -25.07 6.15
CA GLU A 253 -6.52 -23.89 6.67
C GLU A 253 -5.93 -22.59 6.09
N PRO A 254 -6.51 -22.08 4.97
CA PRO A 254 -6.10 -20.80 4.45
C PRO A 254 -6.42 -19.65 5.41
N PHE A 255 -5.52 -18.69 5.51
CA PHE A 255 -5.67 -17.49 6.33
C PHE A 255 -5.67 -16.20 5.51
N ASP A 256 -6.25 -15.16 6.06
CA ASP A 256 -6.20 -13.81 5.49
C ASP A 256 -4.92 -13.09 5.92
N VAL A 257 -4.44 -12.23 5.02
CA VAL A 257 -3.32 -11.32 5.27
C VAL A 257 -3.81 -9.89 5.19
N ILE A 258 -3.43 -9.08 6.16
CA ILE A 258 -3.85 -7.70 6.26
C ILE A 258 -3.10 -6.86 5.23
N ASN A 259 -3.85 -6.09 4.44
CA ASN A 259 -3.32 -5.06 3.57
C ASN A 259 -3.25 -3.71 4.29
N ASN A 260 -4.35 -3.27 4.92
CA ASN A 260 -4.41 -2.02 5.67
C ASN A 260 -5.54 -2.04 6.70
N VAL A 261 -5.27 -1.55 7.90
CA VAL A 261 -6.25 -1.33 8.98
C VAL A 261 -6.09 0.08 9.56
N GLY A 262 -6.00 1.07 8.67
CA GLY A 262 -5.64 2.45 8.94
C GLY A 262 -4.17 2.73 8.67
N SER A 263 -3.76 3.99 8.71
CA SER A 263 -2.39 4.38 8.38
C SER A 263 -1.71 5.07 9.56
N ASN A 264 -0.45 4.69 9.78
CA ASN A 264 0.43 5.21 10.82
C ASN A 264 1.28 6.38 10.31
N LEU A 265 1.69 7.23 11.24
CA LEU A 265 2.76 8.19 11.04
C LEU A 265 4.02 7.65 11.71
N TYR A 266 5.04 7.31 10.93
CA TYR A 266 6.33 6.86 11.45
C TYR A 266 7.32 8.01 11.66
N ARG A 267 8.37 7.75 12.44
CA ARG A 267 9.46 8.73 12.65
C ARG A 267 10.01 9.23 11.30
N GLY A 268 10.27 10.54 11.21
CA GLY A 268 10.70 11.19 9.96
C GLY A 268 9.56 11.53 9.00
N GLY A 269 8.30 11.37 9.42
CA GLY A 269 7.11 11.71 8.64
C GLY A 269 6.84 10.74 7.50
N PHE A 270 7.19 9.48 7.69
CA PHE A 270 6.78 8.42 6.77
C PHE A 270 5.34 8.01 7.11
N GLY A 271 4.46 8.06 6.11
CA GLY A 271 3.18 7.38 6.15
C GLY A 271 3.39 5.88 5.87
N GLY A 272 2.56 5.03 6.44
CA GLY A 272 2.57 3.62 6.10
C GLY A 272 1.39 2.87 6.69
N ASP A 273 1.08 1.76 6.08
CA ASP A 273 -0.08 0.94 6.39
C ASP A 273 0.10 0.25 7.75
N ARG A 274 -0.92 0.36 8.60
CA ARG A 274 -0.98 -0.37 9.88
C ARG A 274 -1.40 -1.80 9.59
N GLY A 275 -0.68 -2.79 10.17
CA GLY A 275 -0.94 -4.21 9.99
C GLY A 275 -0.48 -4.79 8.64
N PHE A 276 0.21 -4.01 7.79
CA PHE A 276 0.62 -4.45 6.45
C PHE A 276 1.44 -5.73 6.49
N LEU A 277 1.03 -6.69 5.69
CA LEU A 277 1.62 -8.04 5.60
C LEU A 277 1.52 -8.88 6.89
N GLU A 278 0.76 -8.48 7.90
CA GLU A 278 0.50 -9.35 9.04
C GLU A 278 -0.56 -10.41 8.71
N ARG A 279 -0.38 -11.63 9.23
CA ARG A 279 -1.46 -12.64 9.22
C ARG A 279 -2.61 -12.12 10.08
N ASP A 280 -3.83 -12.19 9.59
CA ASP A 280 -5.01 -11.83 10.39
C ASP A 280 -5.30 -12.94 11.39
N GLN A 281 -5.01 -12.68 12.66
CA GLN A 281 -5.26 -13.56 13.80
C GLN A 281 -6.29 -12.95 14.75
N GLY A 282 -7.05 -11.96 14.29
CA GLY A 282 -8.01 -11.24 15.11
C GLY A 282 -7.41 -10.10 15.96
N GLN A 283 -6.13 -9.76 15.77
CA GLN A 283 -5.44 -8.71 16.53
C GLN A 283 -6.00 -7.30 16.26
N TYR A 284 -6.81 -7.13 15.21
CA TYR A 284 -7.47 -5.88 14.83
C TYR A 284 -9.00 -6.01 14.78
N GLN A 285 -9.61 -6.79 15.66
CA GLN A 285 -11.06 -6.99 15.72
C GLN A 285 -11.82 -5.88 16.46
N SER A 286 -11.15 -4.88 17.01
CA SER A 286 -11.77 -3.76 17.71
C SER A 286 -11.61 -2.48 16.89
N PRO A 287 -12.67 -1.63 16.80
CA PRO A 287 -12.54 -0.29 16.24
C PRO A 287 -11.43 0.49 16.92
N ALA A 288 -10.71 1.30 16.14
CA ALA A 288 -9.60 2.09 16.68
C ALA A 288 -9.53 3.45 15.99
N GLU A 289 -9.09 4.47 16.73
CA GLU A 289 -8.70 5.73 16.13
C GLU A 289 -7.33 5.59 15.48
N VAL A 290 -7.19 6.08 14.24
CA VAL A 290 -5.97 6.00 13.42
C VAL A 290 -5.48 7.39 13.05
N PHE A 291 -4.18 7.56 12.81
CA PHE A 291 -3.63 8.86 12.41
C PHE A 291 -4.17 9.32 11.06
N ALA A 292 -4.18 8.42 10.10
CA ALA A 292 -4.63 8.66 8.74
C ALA A 292 -5.43 7.45 8.23
N TRP A 293 -6.22 7.67 7.21
CA TRP A 293 -6.95 6.64 6.47
C TRP A 293 -6.22 6.32 5.15
N CYS A 294 -6.50 5.15 4.58
CA CYS A 294 -5.97 4.72 3.29
C CYS A 294 -7.00 4.99 2.19
N GLY A 295 -6.57 5.60 1.09
CA GLY A 295 -7.43 5.91 -0.06
C GLY A 295 -7.98 4.69 -0.80
N GLY A 296 -7.50 3.48 -0.49
CA GLY A 296 -7.94 2.24 -1.13
C GLY A 296 -9.35 1.78 -0.76
N ALA A 297 -9.80 2.07 0.49
CA ALA A 297 -11.17 1.83 0.93
C ALA A 297 -11.50 2.68 2.16
N VAL A 298 -12.23 3.79 1.96
CA VAL A 298 -12.56 4.73 3.04
C VAL A 298 -13.89 5.40 2.78
N LEU A 299 -14.64 5.68 3.84
CA LEU A 299 -15.82 6.54 3.85
C LEU A 299 -15.43 7.91 4.41
N LEU A 300 -15.69 8.97 3.65
CA LEU A 300 -15.40 10.36 3.98
C LEU A 300 -16.71 11.13 4.22
N LYS A 301 -16.78 11.88 5.30
CA LYS A 301 -17.94 12.74 5.57
C LYS A 301 -17.91 13.98 4.66
N ARG A 302 -19.05 14.42 4.16
CA ARG A 302 -19.16 15.59 3.29
C ARG A 302 -18.60 16.85 3.96
N GLU A 303 -19.00 17.09 5.21
CA GLU A 303 -18.59 18.28 5.98
C GLU A 303 -17.07 18.33 6.19
N TYR A 304 -16.44 17.15 6.33
CA TYR A 304 -14.98 17.03 6.37
C TYR A 304 -14.34 17.52 5.07
N LEU A 305 -14.85 17.06 3.92
CA LEU A 305 -14.33 17.45 2.61
C LEU A 305 -14.61 18.94 2.31
N GLU A 306 -15.76 19.48 2.72
CA GLU A 306 -16.10 20.90 2.56
C GLU A 306 -15.17 21.79 3.38
N GLN A 307 -14.83 21.40 4.60
CA GLN A 307 -13.97 22.19 5.49
C GLN A 307 -12.49 22.08 5.15
N VAL A 308 -11.99 20.87 4.91
CA VAL A 308 -10.56 20.59 4.73
C VAL A 308 -10.13 20.73 3.27
N GLY A 309 -11.07 20.58 2.35
CA GLY A 309 -10.86 20.52 0.91
C GLY A 309 -10.54 19.09 0.44
N LEU A 310 -10.26 18.97 -0.84
CA LEU A 310 -9.99 17.70 -1.52
C LEU A 310 -8.48 17.38 -1.55
N PHE A 311 -8.09 16.37 -2.32
CA PHE A 311 -6.68 16.02 -2.52
C PHE A 311 -5.88 17.17 -3.14
N ASP A 312 -4.61 17.28 -2.76
CA ASP A 312 -3.67 18.21 -3.40
C ASP A 312 -3.13 17.58 -4.70
N GLU A 313 -3.59 18.09 -5.82
CA GLU A 313 -3.26 17.57 -7.16
C GLU A 313 -1.76 17.66 -7.52
N HIS A 314 -0.97 18.52 -6.83
CA HIS A 314 0.47 18.54 -6.99
C HIS A 314 1.15 17.22 -6.57
N LEU A 315 0.48 16.42 -5.74
CA LEU A 315 0.99 15.11 -5.31
C LEU A 315 0.89 14.07 -6.43
N PHE A 316 -0.12 14.15 -7.27
CA PHE A 316 -0.40 13.27 -8.39
C PHE A 316 -0.73 11.83 -7.99
N LEU A 317 0.18 11.14 -7.29
CA LEU A 317 0.07 9.74 -6.87
C LEU A 317 0.88 9.52 -5.59
N TYR A 318 0.33 8.82 -4.59
CA TYR A 318 0.87 8.55 -3.26
C TYR A 318 0.98 9.79 -2.35
N TYR A 319 0.69 9.60 -1.06
CA TYR A 319 0.68 10.60 0.00
C TYR A 319 -0.48 11.62 -0.06
N GLU A 320 -1.37 11.57 -1.04
CA GLU A 320 -2.54 12.45 -1.12
C GLU A 320 -3.53 12.19 0.04
N ASP A 321 -3.72 10.92 0.41
CA ASP A 321 -4.50 10.50 1.58
C ASP A 321 -3.84 10.93 2.90
N THR A 322 -2.54 10.74 3.01
CA THR A 322 -1.73 11.20 4.15
C THR A 322 -1.78 12.74 4.28
N ASP A 323 -1.70 13.48 3.17
CA ASP A 323 -1.82 14.95 3.17
C ASP A 323 -3.21 15.40 3.64
N LEU A 324 -4.26 14.82 3.06
CA LEU A 324 -5.64 15.18 3.40
C LEU A 324 -5.98 14.79 4.84
N SER A 325 -5.54 13.62 5.28
CA SER A 325 -5.66 13.20 6.68
C SER A 325 -4.93 14.15 7.62
N TRP A 326 -3.70 14.55 7.30
CA TRP A 326 -2.92 15.46 8.15
C TRP A 326 -3.55 16.84 8.22
N ARG A 327 -4.05 17.38 7.09
CA ARG A 327 -4.80 18.65 7.05
C ARG A 327 -6.05 18.61 7.93
N GLY A 328 -6.79 17.52 7.88
CA GLY A 328 -7.97 17.34 8.72
C GLY A 328 -7.60 17.24 10.21
N ARG A 329 -6.56 16.46 10.57
CA ARG A 329 -6.06 16.42 11.95
C ARG A 329 -5.68 17.80 12.49
N LEU A 330 -5.07 18.63 11.65
CA LEU A 330 -4.75 20.02 12.00
C LEU A 330 -5.98 20.90 12.22
N GLN A 331 -7.15 20.49 11.73
CA GLN A 331 -8.44 21.15 11.95
C GLN A 331 -9.30 20.46 13.00
N GLY A 332 -8.77 19.44 13.69
CA GLY A 332 -9.44 18.74 14.79
C GLY A 332 -10.25 17.51 14.38
N TRP A 333 -10.24 17.13 13.10
CA TRP A 333 -10.92 15.93 12.63
C TRP A 333 -10.26 14.64 13.11
N ARG A 334 -11.09 13.63 13.38
CA ARG A 334 -10.67 12.28 13.82
C ARG A 334 -11.03 11.25 12.76
N TYR A 335 -10.29 10.14 12.77
CA TYR A 335 -10.48 9.03 11.82
C TYR A 335 -10.56 7.72 12.57
N LEU A 336 -11.49 6.87 12.15
CA LEU A 336 -11.69 5.55 12.74
C LEU A 336 -11.31 4.46 11.74
N TYR A 337 -10.92 3.35 12.28
CA TYR A 337 -10.84 2.05 11.61
C TYR A 337 -12.02 1.19 12.08
N GLU A 338 -12.74 0.58 11.15
CA GLU A 338 -13.90 -0.27 11.40
C GLU A 338 -13.61 -1.71 10.95
N PRO A 339 -13.44 -2.65 11.89
CA PRO A 339 -13.01 -4.02 11.59
C PRO A 339 -14.04 -4.88 10.88
N THR A 340 -15.35 -4.56 10.97
CA THR A 340 -16.42 -5.35 10.38
C THR A 340 -16.72 -4.97 8.93
N SER A 341 -16.13 -3.87 8.43
CA SER A 341 -16.15 -3.50 7.03
C SER A 341 -14.99 -4.16 6.30
N ILE A 342 -15.27 -5.16 5.49
CA ILE A 342 -14.23 -5.96 4.80
C ILE A 342 -14.14 -5.58 3.33
N VAL A 343 -12.90 -5.32 2.90
CA VAL A 343 -12.54 -5.05 1.49
C VAL A 343 -11.30 -5.86 1.13
N ARG A 344 -11.33 -6.51 -0.04
CA ARG A 344 -10.21 -7.31 -0.56
C ARG A 344 -9.49 -6.56 -1.67
N HIS A 345 -8.17 -6.49 -1.62
CA HIS A 345 -7.37 -5.63 -2.48
C HIS A 345 -6.20 -6.41 -3.11
N LEU A 346 -6.06 -6.34 -4.43
CA LEU A 346 -4.96 -7.01 -5.16
C LEU A 346 -3.59 -6.37 -4.85
N HIS A 347 -3.60 -5.12 -4.47
CA HIS A 347 -2.45 -4.30 -4.06
C HIS A 347 -1.37 -4.13 -5.14
N ALA A 348 -1.10 -2.88 -5.51
CA ALA A 348 -0.05 -2.50 -6.46
C ALA A 348 -0.16 -3.17 -7.85
N ALA A 349 -1.35 -3.59 -8.25
CA ALA A 349 -1.57 -4.22 -9.55
C ALA A 349 -1.19 -3.30 -10.72
N SER A 350 -1.38 -1.98 -10.58
CA SER A 350 -1.12 -1.00 -11.63
C SER A 350 0.24 -0.30 -11.55
N SER A 351 0.84 -0.11 -10.36
CA SER A 351 2.05 0.71 -10.21
C SER A 351 3.32 -0.04 -9.81
N GLY A 352 3.20 -1.26 -9.30
CA GLY A 352 4.30 -2.12 -8.84
C GLY A 352 5.09 -1.54 -7.65
N VAL A 353 5.10 -2.23 -6.51
CA VAL A 353 5.92 -1.83 -5.34
C VAL A 353 7.39 -1.81 -5.73
N GLY A 354 8.10 -0.72 -5.39
CA GLY A 354 9.53 -0.57 -5.70
C GLY A 354 9.84 -0.08 -7.11
N SER A 355 8.83 0.12 -7.98
CA SER A 355 9.04 0.69 -9.31
C SER A 355 9.69 2.08 -9.24
N PRO A 356 10.37 2.56 -10.30
CA PRO A 356 10.92 3.91 -10.36
C PRO A 356 9.86 4.99 -10.13
N THR A 357 8.62 4.77 -10.58
CA THR A 357 7.47 5.66 -10.38
C THR A 357 7.06 5.72 -8.91
N PHE A 358 6.85 4.55 -8.29
CA PHE A 358 6.55 4.43 -6.86
C PHE A 358 7.61 5.17 -6.03
N ARG A 359 8.88 4.85 -6.25
CA ARG A 359 10.01 5.43 -5.52
C ARG A 359 10.10 6.95 -5.67
N PHE A 360 9.87 7.46 -6.89
CA PHE A 360 9.92 8.90 -7.16
C PHE A 360 8.81 9.65 -6.41
N TYR A 361 7.57 9.22 -6.54
CA TYR A 361 6.45 9.93 -5.94
C TYR A 361 6.45 9.81 -4.42
N THR A 362 6.73 8.64 -3.85
CA THR A 362 6.77 8.46 -2.39
C THR A 362 7.86 9.31 -1.74
N GLU A 363 9.07 9.35 -2.29
CA GLU A 363 10.17 10.16 -1.75
C GLU A 363 9.89 11.67 -1.88
N ARG A 364 9.43 12.13 -3.05
CA ARG A 364 9.11 13.54 -3.31
C ARG A 364 7.93 14.01 -2.47
N ASN A 365 6.83 13.26 -2.47
CA ASN A 365 5.59 13.67 -1.83
C ASN A 365 5.72 13.71 -0.32
N ARG A 366 6.44 12.76 0.28
CA ARG A 366 6.79 12.86 1.71
C ARG A 366 7.40 14.20 2.06
N LEU A 367 8.36 14.72 1.28
CA LEU A 367 8.97 16.01 1.54
C LEU A 367 7.99 17.17 1.37
N LEU A 368 7.11 17.11 0.36
CA LEU A 368 6.08 18.12 0.11
C LEU A 368 5.05 18.15 1.25
N VAL A 369 4.56 16.99 1.68
CA VAL A 369 3.59 16.87 2.79
C VAL A 369 4.20 17.34 4.10
N LEU A 370 5.46 17.03 4.38
CA LEU A 370 6.19 17.56 5.53
C LEU A 370 6.33 19.07 5.47
N ALA A 371 6.69 19.64 4.34
CA ALA A 371 6.81 21.10 4.16
C ALA A 371 5.46 21.81 4.41
N LYS A 372 4.36 21.19 4.01
CA LYS A 372 3.00 21.72 4.15
C LYS A 372 2.45 21.57 5.57
N ASN A 373 2.57 20.39 6.18
CA ASN A 373 1.79 20.01 7.36
C ASN A 373 2.60 19.84 8.65
N ALA A 374 3.86 19.41 8.59
CA ALA A 374 4.65 19.07 9.76
C ALA A 374 5.17 20.32 10.54
N PRO A 375 5.62 20.18 11.80
CA PRO A 375 6.39 21.23 12.48
C PRO A 375 7.57 21.70 11.65
N ALA A 376 7.87 23.01 11.71
CA ALA A 376 8.92 23.61 10.86
C ALA A 376 10.29 22.94 11.00
N LYS A 377 10.67 22.55 12.23
CA LYS A 377 11.93 21.80 12.48
C LYS A 377 11.98 20.45 11.76
N VAL A 378 10.84 19.73 11.72
CA VAL A 378 10.74 18.42 11.05
C VAL A 378 10.85 18.61 9.53
N ALA A 379 10.10 19.56 8.97
CA ALA A 379 10.13 19.88 7.55
C ALA A 379 11.54 20.31 7.10
N LEU A 380 12.19 21.22 7.85
CA LEU A 380 13.54 21.69 7.54
C LEU A 380 14.57 20.55 7.61
N ARG A 381 14.52 19.71 8.66
CA ARG A 381 15.43 18.57 8.78
C ARG A 381 15.28 17.60 7.61
N ALA A 382 14.04 17.33 7.17
CA ALA A 382 13.77 16.46 6.02
C ALA A 382 14.33 17.05 4.73
N GLY A 383 14.09 18.33 4.44
CA GLY A 383 14.61 19.04 3.27
C GLY A 383 16.14 19.09 3.24
N VAL A 384 16.78 19.51 4.35
CA VAL A 384 18.24 19.50 4.49
C VAL A 384 18.81 18.08 4.36
N GLY A 385 18.12 17.09 4.93
CA GLY A 385 18.49 15.69 4.81
C GLY A 385 18.53 15.22 3.35
N GLU A 386 17.53 15.61 2.54
CA GLU A 386 17.49 15.28 1.12
C GLU A 386 18.62 15.99 0.33
N VAL A 387 18.87 17.26 0.59
CA VAL A 387 20.01 17.96 -0.02
C VAL A 387 21.34 17.27 0.32
N ARG A 388 21.55 16.91 1.59
CA ARG A 388 22.76 16.17 2.01
C ARG A 388 22.87 14.81 1.33
N ARG A 389 21.76 14.09 1.19
CA ARG A 389 21.71 12.80 0.50
C ARG A 389 22.05 12.96 -0.97
N PHE A 390 21.47 13.96 -1.64
CA PHE A 390 21.81 14.33 -3.01
C PHE A 390 23.30 14.62 -3.18
N VAL A 391 23.87 15.54 -2.37
CA VAL A 391 25.30 15.89 -2.44
C VAL A 391 26.19 14.67 -2.23
N ARG A 392 25.88 13.83 -1.22
CA ARG A 392 26.63 12.59 -0.97
C ARG A 392 26.58 11.63 -2.16
N CYS A 393 25.41 11.48 -2.76
CA CYS A 393 25.23 10.65 -3.94
C CYS A 393 26.06 11.17 -5.12
N MET A 394 26.06 12.49 -5.37
CA MET A 394 26.86 13.12 -6.42
C MET A 394 28.36 12.93 -6.17
N LEU A 395 28.84 13.20 -4.96
CA LEU A 395 30.24 13.00 -4.60
C LEU A 395 30.66 11.52 -4.74
N SER A 396 29.83 10.60 -4.28
CA SER A 396 30.11 9.16 -4.44
C SER A 396 30.16 8.76 -5.90
N ALA A 397 29.16 9.14 -6.71
CA ALA A 397 29.05 8.74 -8.10
C ALA A 397 30.15 9.31 -9.00
N TYR A 398 30.50 10.59 -8.83
CA TYR A 398 31.36 11.31 -9.76
C TYR A 398 32.80 11.51 -9.26
N ILE A 399 33.07 11.27 -7.98
CA ILE A 399 34.41 11.39 -7.38
C ILE A 399 34.84 10.06 -6.76
N GLY A 400 34.07 9.53 -5.82
CA GLY A 400 34.48 8.36 -5.03
C GLY A 400 34.61 7.09 -5.83
N ARG A 401 33.67 6.77 -6.73
CA ARG A 401 33.71 5.58 -7.59
C ARG A 401 34.80 5.66 -8.67
N PRO A 402 34.96 6.77 -9.41
CA PRO A 402 36.06 6.90 -10.36
C PRO A 402 37.44 6.75 -9.72
N LEU A 403 37.65 7.30 -8.49
CA LEU A 403 38.89 7.11 -7.74
C LEU A 403 39.15 5.63 -7.38
N ARG A 404 38.11 4.81 -7.35
CA ARG A 404 38.21 3.35 -7.13
C ARG A 404 38.15 2.55 -8.43
N LEU A 405 38.29 3.17 -9.59
CA LEU A 405 38.17 2.57 -10.93
C LEU A 405 36.82 1.91 -11.18
N GLN A 406 35.76 2.39 -10.52
CA GLN A 406 34.38 1.91 -10.66
C GLN A 406 33.57 2.86 -11.54
N MET A 407 32.64 2.30 -12.35
CA MET A 407 31.74 3.12 -13.15
C MET A 407 30.78 3.95 -12.29
N PRO A 408 30.45 5.21 -12.69
CA PRO A 408 29.49 6.02 -11.99
C PRO A 408 28.09 5.37 -11.90
N GLU A 409 27.45 5.48 -10.74
CA GLU A 409 26.06 5.01 -10.55
C GLU A 409 25.07 6.06 -11.07
N ARG A 410 24.86 6.05 -12.38
CA ARG A 410 24.10 7.09 -13.09
C ARG A 410 22.61 7.08 -12.73
N ASN A 411 22.02 5.90 -12.51
CA ASN A 411 20.58 5.76 -12.25
C ASN A 411 20.17 6.41 -10.92
N GLU A 412 20.89 6.11 -9.84
CA GLU A 412 20.60 6.72 -8.53
C GLU A 412 20.82 8.23 -8.54
N SER A 413 21.90 8.69 -9.21
CA SER A 413 22.18 10.12 -9.37
C SER A 413 21.07 10.86 -10.12
N ALA A 414 20.56 10.27 -11.21
CA ALA A 414 19.46 10.83 -11.99
C ALA A 414 18.17 10.87 -11.17
N HIS A 415 17.87 9.79 -10.44
CA HIS A 415 16.72 9.73 -9.55
C HIS A 415 16.76 10.82 -8.47
N ARG A 416 17.86 10.94 -7.73
CA ARG A 416 18.02 11.98 -6.69
C ARG A 416 17.88 13.39 -7.23
N ARG A 417 18.46 13.65 -8.41
CA ARG A 417 18.31 14.94 -9.10
C ARG A 417 16.86 15.23 -9.44
N ARG A 418 16.12 14.24 -9.95
CA ARG A 418 14.70 14.36 -10.30
C ARG A 418 13.85 14.67 -9.07
N VAL A 419 14.05 13.93 -7.97
CA VAL A 419 13.34 14.15 -6.69
C VAL A 419 13.60 15.56 -6.16
N LEU A 420 14.86 15.96 -6.01
CA LEU A 420 15.23 17.26 -5.45
C LEU A 420 14.71 18.42 -6.32
N ARG A 421 14.88 18.33 -7.66
CA ARG A 421 14.38 19.36 -8.58
C ARG A 421 12.87 19.53 -8.45
N SER A 422 12.12 18.44 -8.51
CA SER A 422 10.65 18.48 -8.41
C SER A 422 10.18 18.98 -7.03
N TYR A 423 10.84 18.57 -5.95
CA TYR A 423 10.58 19.09 -4.61
C TYR A 423 10.77 20.62 -4.54
N LEU A 424 11.90 21.15 -5.04
CA LEU A 424 12.19 22.58 -5.01
C LEU A 424 11.22 23.38 -5.90
N GLN A 425 10.78 22.83 -7.04
CA GLN A 425 9.78 23.46 -7.90
C GLN A 425 8.42 23.62 -7.23
N LEU A 426 7.97 22.60 -6.47
CA LEU A 426 6.67 22.59 -5.80
C LEU A 426 6.68 23.17 -4.38
N LEU A 427 7.86 23.32 -3.76
CA LEU A 427 8.01 23.84 -2.39
C LEU A 427 7.32 25.21 -2.18
N PRO A 428 7.39 26.19 -3.11
CA PRO A 428 6.68 27.46 -2.93
C PRO A 428 5.17 27.29 -2.82
N ALA A 429 4.56 26.35 -3.54
CA ALA A 429 3.13 26.04 -3.45
C ALA A 429 2.79 25.46 -2.06
N MET A 430 3.60 24.51 -1.56
CA MET A 430 3.42 23.92 -0.22
C MET A 430 3.56 24.96 0.89
N VAL A 431 4.52 25.87 0.77
CA VAL A 431 4.72 26.97 1.73
C VAL A 431 3.54 27.95 1.70
N ARG A 432 3.01 28.26 0.53
CA ARG A 432 1.79 29.09 0.42
C ARG A 432 0.59 28.41 1.08
N ALA A 433 0.36 27.14 0.78
CA ALA A 433 -0.72 26.34 1.40
C ALA A 433 -0.56 26.29 2.92
N ARG A 434 0.67 26.06 3.43
CA ARG A 434 0.99 26.09 4.86
C ARG A 434 0.65 27.43 5.53
N ARG A 435 0.93 28.55 4.87
CA ARG A 435 0.66 29.92 5.40
C ARG A 435 -0.84 30.25 5.38
N ALA A 436 -1.56 29.76 4.36
CA ALA A 436 -3.00 29.93 4.25
C ALA A 436 -3.77 29.08 5.26
N ALA A 437 -3.22 27.94 5.67
CA ALA A 437 -3.85 27.07 6.66
C ALA A 437 -3.95 27.76 8.03
N LYS A 438 -5.12 27.63 8.66
CA LYS A 438 -5.40 28.10 10.04
C LYS A 438 -5.64 26.88 10.92
N PRO A 439 -4.60 26.20 11.40
CA PRO A 439 -4.77 24.98 12.20
C PRO A 439 -5.41 25.32 13.56
N SER A 440 -6.38 24.52 14.00
CA SER A 440 -6.94 24.56 15.35
C SER A 440 -6.14 23.69 16.33
N VAL A 441 -5.36 22.73 15.80
CA VAL A 441 -4.48 21.84 16.57
C VAL A 441 -3.01 22.19 16.29
N ASP A 442 -2.20 22.25 17.34
CA ASP A 442 -0.77 22.50 17.20
C ASP A 442 -0.08 21.39 16.37
N ARG A 443 0.73 21.79 15.41
CA ARG A 443 1.46 20.86 14.53
C ARG A 443 2.38 19.94 15.33
N THR A 444 2.92 20.39 16.46
CA THR A 444 3.83 19.63 17.31
C THR A 444 3.06 18.57 18.11
N ALA A 445 1.82 18.85 18.51
CA ALA A 445 0.97 17.89 19.20
C ALA A 445 0.71 16.64 18.34
N LEU A 446 0.57 16.79 17.03
CA LEU A 446 0.35 15.65 16.13
C LEU A 446 1.58 14.72 16.01
N MET A 447 2.75 15.15 16.47
CA MET A 447 3.93 14.26 16.48
C MET A 447 3.84 13.16 17.54
N SER A 448 2.91 13.26 18.51
CA SER A 448 2.63 12.17 19.46
C SER A 448 2.05 10.91 18.80
N TRP A 449 1.49 11.06 17.58
CA TRP A 449 1.02 9.93 16.78
C TRP A 449 2.14 9.12 16.13
N GLN A 450 3.40 9.58 16.23
CA GLN A 450 4.50 8.85 15.63
C GLN A 450 4.77 7.53 16.35
N VAL A 451 4.73 6.46 15.57
CA VAL A 451 5.12 5.12 16.03
C VAL A 451 6.54 4.80 15.56
N THR A 452 7.20 3.92 16.30
CA THR A 452 8.47 3.29 15.87
C THR A 452 8.14 2.08 15.01
N LYS A 453 8.82 1.95 13.86
CA LYS A 453 8.74 0.76 13.05
C LYS A 453 9.54 -0.35 13.69
#